data_37805658eb29ee32be620a6d7eaee8ce
#
_entry.id   37805658eb29ee32be620a6d7eaee8ce
#
_cell.length_a   1.000
_cell.length_b   1.000
_cell.length_c   1.000
_cell.angle_alpha   90.00
_cell.angle_beta   90.00
_cell.angle_gamma   90.00
#
_symmetry.space_group_name_H-M   'P 1'
#
loop_
_entity.id
_entity.type
_entity.pdbx_description
1 polymer ?
#
loop_
_entity_poly.entity_id
_entity_poly.type
_entity_poly.pdbx_seq_one_letter_code
_entity_poly.pdbx_strand_id
1 'polypeptide(L)'
;MNVQIEESWKQQLALEFEKDYFIRLTDFVRTEYRSTTVYPPGKLIFNAFNLCPFNKVKVVIIGQDPYHGPGQAHGLCFSVNDNIAYPPSLQNIFKEIKRDLGIDIPT
;
A
#
# COMPACT_ATOMS: atom_id res chain seq x y z
N MET A 1 -8.63 -7.37 18.17
CA MET A 1 -7.53 -6.44 17.85
C MET A 1 -8.07 -5.17 17.20
N ASN A 2 -7.62 -4.03 17.62
CA ASN A 2 -8.13 -2.76 17.11
C ASN A 2 -7.22 -2.24 15.97
N VAL A 3 -7.61 -2.55 14.73
CA VAL A 3 -6.88 -2.14 13.54
C VAL A 3 -7.48 -0.84 13.01
N GLN A 4 -6.64 0.15 12.76
CA GLN A 4 -7.04 1.45 12.24
C GLN A 4 -7.14 1.38 10.71
N ILE A 5 -8.32 1.02 10.22
CA ILE A 5 -8.60 0.85 8.80
C ILE A 5 -10.01 1.40 8.51
N GLU A 6 -10.23 1.82 7.26
CA GLU A 6 -11.53 2.38 6.83
C GLU A 6 -12.66 1.40 7.15
N GLU A 7 -13.81 1.92 7.57
CA GLU A 7 -14.89 1.15 8.19
C GLU A 7 -15.45 0.05 7.29
N SER A 8 -15.66 0.31 6.00
CA SER A 8 -16.24 -0.71 5.11
C SER A 8 -15.31 -1.92 4.94
N TRP A 9 -13.99 -1.68 4.93
CA TRP A 9 -12.99 -2.76 4.94
C TRP A 9 -12.92 -3.46 6.28
N LYS A 10 -13.02 -2.71 7.37
CA LYS A 10 -13.00 -3.28 8.72
C LYS A 10 -14.13 -4.29 8.91
N GLN A 11 -15.33 -3.98 8.42
CA GLN A 11 -16.47 -4.90 8.47
C GLN A 11 -16.17 -6.19 7.71
N GLN A 12 -15.52 -6.12 6.55
CA GLN A 12 -15.19 -7.29 5.76
C GLN A 12 -14.08 -8.14 6.35
N LEU A 13 -13.14 -7.51 7.05
CA LEU A 13 -11.90 -8.15 7.49
C LEU A 13 -11.84 -8.41 9.00
N ALA A 14 -12.88 -8.06 9.75
CA ALA A 14 -12.85 -8.13 11.21
C ALA A 14 -12.48 -9.52 11.73
N LEU A 15 -13.03 -10.59 11.15
CA LEU A 15 -12.73 -11.96 11.56
C LEU A 15 -11.28 -12.34 11.23
N GLU A 16 -10.75 -11.81 10.16
CA GLU A 16 -9.37 -12.05 9.75
C GLU A 16 -8.38 -11.49 10.76
N PHE A 17 -8.69 -10.32 11.32
CA PHE A 17 -7.84 -9.66 12.31
C PHE A 17 -7.75 -10.42 13.64
N GLU A 18 -8.68 -11.36 13.91
CA GLU A 18 -8.68 -12.17 15.11
C GLU A 18 -7.91 -13.49 14.95
N LYS A 19 -7.46 -13.83 13.76
CA LYS A 19 -6.75 -15.08 13.51
C LYS A 19 -5.31 -15.04 14.02
N ASP A 20 -4.79 -16.21 14.40
CA ASP A 20 -3.45 -16.34 14.96
C ASP A 20 -2.36 -15.80 14.05
N TYR A 21 -2.45 -16.07 12.75
CA TYR A 21 -1.42 -15.59 11.82
C TYR A 21 -1.36 -14.06 11.83
N PHE A 22 -2.51 -13.39 11.92
CA PHE A 22 -2.56 -11.94 11.92
C PHE A 22 -1.98 -11.37 13.22
N ILE A 23 -2.31 -11.97 14.36
CA ILE A 23 -1.77 -11.55 15.66
C ILE A 23 -0.25 -11.69 15.67
N ARG A 24 0.28 -12.83 15.19
CA ARG A 24 1.72 -13.05 15.11
C ARG A 24 2.40 -12.08 14.13
N LEU A 25 1.75 -11.81 13.00
CA LEU A 25 2.27 -10.86 12.02
C LEU A 25 2.35 -9.45 12.60
N THR A 26 1.32 -9.00 13.31
CA THR A 26 1.32 -7.66 13.91
C THR A 26 2.39 -7.52 15.00
N ASP A 27 2.62 -8.57 15.79
CA ASP A 27 3.69 -8.55 16.79
C ASP A 27 5.07 -8.44 16.12
N PHE A 28 5.29 -9.20 15.08
CA PHE A 28 6.53 -9.13 14.29
C PHE A 28 6.73 -7.73 13.69
N VAL A 29 5.71 -7.18 13.06
CA VAL A 29 5.78 -5.87 12.41
C VAL A 29 6.06 -4.77 13.44
N ARG A 30 5.38 -4.79 14.58
CA ARG A 30 5.64 -3.82 15.66
C ARG A 30 7.08 -3.86 16.14
N THR A 31 7.63 -5.06 16.30
CA THR A 31 9.02 -5.24 16.69
C THR A 31 9.97 -4.64 15.65
N GLU A 32 9.71 -4.88 14.38
CA GLU A 32 10.53 -4.31 13.30
C GLU A 32 10.49 -2.78 13.30
N TYR A 33 9.32 -2.17 13.47
CA TYR A 33 9.19 -0.72 13.53
C TYR A 33 9.95 -0.10 14.71
N ARG A 34 10.07 -0.82 15.81
CA ARG A 34 10.82 -0.35 17.00
C ARG A 34 12.32 -0.44 16.83
N SER A 35 12.81 -1.44 16.09
CA SER A 35 14.24 -1.77 16.02
C SER A 35 14.94 -1.31 14.76
N THR A 36 14.19 -1.07 13.67
CA THR A 36 14.76 -0.67 12.38
C THR A 36 13.89 0.39 11.72
N THR A 37 14.38 0.94 10.61
CA THR A 37 13.57 1.80 9.74
C THR A 37 12.75 0.91 8.80
N VAL A 38 11.42 1.07 8.81
CA VAL A 38 10.49 0.30 7.99
C VAL A 38 9.67 1.25 7.11
N TYR A 39 9.47 0.88 5.86
CA TYR A 39 8.64 1.63 4.90
C TYR A 39 7.44 0.78 4.46
N PRO A 40 6.27 1.37 4.31
CA PRO A 40 5.92 2.78 4.59
C PRO A 40 5.84 3.05 6.08
N PRO A 41 5.74 4.34 6.50
CA PRO A 41 5.44 4.67 7.90
C PRO A 41 4.18 3.94 8.38
N GLY A 42 4.13 3.59 9.67
CA GLY A 42 3.06 2.76 10.22
C GLY A 42 1.64 3.27 9.93
N LYS A 43 1.44 4.58 9.95
CA LYS A 43 0.14 5.19 9.67
C LYS A 43 -0.31 5.03 8.21
N LEU A 44 0.58 4.63 7.30
CA LEU A 44 0.29 4.47 5.87
C LEU A 44 0.19 3.02 5.43
N ILE A 45 0.32 2.04 6.35
CA ILE A 45 0.23 0.62 5.99
C ILE A 45 -1.09 0.31 5.28
N PHE A 46 -2.20 0.85 5.78
CA PHE A 46 -3.52 0.61 5.21
C PHE A 46 -4.02 1.73 4.31
N ASN A 47 -3.11 2.54 3.78
CA ASN A 47 -3.47 3.71 2.97
C ASN A 47 -4.36 3.35 1.77
N ALA A 48 -4.07 2.24 1.08
CA ALA A 48 -4.86 1.81 -0.06
C ALA A 48 -6.32 1.55 0.33
N PHE A 49 -6.54 0.92 1.49
CA PHE A 49 -7.89 0.66 2.01
C PHE A 49 -8.59 1.95 2.42
N ASN A 50 -7.86 2.87 3.06
CA ASN A 50 -8.42 4.13 3.53
C ASN A 50 -8.84 5.05 2.37
N LEU A 51 -8.14 4.97 1.24
CA LEU A 51 -8.42 5.82 0.08
C LEU A 51 -9.47 5.23 -0.87
N CYS A 52 -9.75 3.94 -0.78
CA CYS A 52 -10.73 3.29 -1.64
C CYS A 52 -11.63 2.36 -0.81
N PRO A 53 -12.84 2.80 -0.42
CA PRO A 53 -13.78 1.96 0.32
C PRO A 53 -14.10 0.66 -0.41
N PHE A 54 -14.45 -0.38 0.35
CA PHE A 54 -14.64 -1.73 -0.17
C PHE A 54 -15.61 -1.77 -1.37
N ASN A 55 -16.73 -1.07 -1.28
CA ASN A 55 -17.76 -1.07 -2.32
C ASN A 55 -17.40 -0.26 -3.57
N LYS A 56 -16.26 0.42 -3.58
CA LYS A 56 -15.80 1.22 -4.73
C LYS A 56 -14.62 0.60 -5.45
N VAL A 57 -14.13 -0.54 -4.99
CA VAL A 57 -13.01 -1.23 -5.62
C VAL A 57 -13.43 -1.79 -6.96
N LYS A 58 -12.65 -1.49 -8.00
CA LYS A 58 -12.82 -2.06 -9.34
C LYS A 58 -11.64 -2.92 -9.75
N VAL A 59 -10.43 -2.56 -9.30
CA VAL A 59 -9.19 -3.27 -9.62
C VAL A 59 -8.34 -3.33 -8.36
N VAL A 60 -7.71 -4.48 -8.11
CA VAL A 60 -6.74 -4.66 -7.04
C VAL A 60 -5.38 -4.93 -7.65
N ILE A 61 -4.38 -4.16 -7.23
CA ILE A 61 -2.99 -4.36 -7.64
C ILE A 61 -2.21 -4.88 -6.45
N ILE A 62 -1.58 -6.05 -6.60
CA ILE A 62 -0.74 -6.64 -5.57
C ILE A 62 0.69 -6.64 -6.08
N GLY A 63 1.57 -5.94 -5.36
CA GLY A 63 3.00 -5.95 -5.65
C GLY A 63 3.75 -6.89 -4.72
N GLN A 64 5.05 -7.01 -4.94
CA GLN A 64 5.89 -7.89 -4.14
C GLN A 64 6.28 -7.23 -2.82
N ASP A 65 6.95 -6.08 -2.88
CA ASP A 65 7.48 -5.36 -1.72
C ASP A 65 7.23 -3.86 -1.86
N PRO A 66 7.11 -3.13 -0.74
CA PRO A 66 7.15 -1.67 -0.80
C PRO A 66 8.50 -1.17 -1.31
N TYR A 67 8.52 0.03 -1.88
CA TYR A 67 9.79 0.68 -2.21
C TYR A 67 10.65 0.84 -0.95
N HIS A 68 11.98 0.72 -1.13
CA HIS A 68 12.92 0.76 0.00
C HIS A 68 13.68 2.07 0.14
N GLY A 69 13.48 3.03 -0.77
CA GLY A 69 14.08 4.35 -0.66
C GLY A 69 13.32 5.26 0.30
N PRO A 70 14.02 6.18 1.00
CA PRO A 70 13.34 7.11 1.90
C PRO A 70 12.24 7.90 1.19
N GLY A 71 11.05 7.96 1.77
CA GLY A 71 9.94 8.74 1.24
C GLY A 71 9.23 8.14 0.02
N GLN A 72 9.65 6.98 -0.48
CA GLN A 72 9.04 6.37 -1.66
C GLN A 72 7.73 5.64 -1.34
N ALA A 73 7.77 4.68 -0.41
CA ALA A 73 6.58 3.90 -0.06
C ALA A 73 5.59 4.72 0.76
N HIS A 74 4.33 4.74 0.35
CA HIS A 74 3.27 5.43 1.07
C HIS A 74 1.95 4.65 1.15
N GLY A 75 2.03 3.34 0.97
CA GLY A 75 0.89 2.44 1.14
C GLY A 75 0.08 2.19 -0.13
N LEU A 76 0.50 2.73 -1.27
CA LEU A 76 -0.12 2.48 -2.57
C LEU A 76 0.90 1.81 -3.49
N CYS A 77 0.53 0.64 -4.01
CA CYS A 77 1.41 -0.18 -4.84
C CYS A 77 1.92 0.61 -6.05
N PHE A 78 3.25 0.62 -6.26
CA PHE A 78 3.97 1.32 -7.34
C PHE A 78 3.92 2.85 -7.31
N SER A 79 3.00 3.45 -6.55
CA SER A 79 2.82 4.90 -6.51
C SER A 79 3.86 5.57 -5.61
N VAL A 80 4.14 6.83 -5.89
CA VAL A 80 4.93 7.71 -5.01
C VAL A 80 4.24 9.07 -4.91
N ASN A 81 4.58 9.82 -3.87
CA ASN A 81 4.08 11.19 -3.72
C ASN A 81 4.65 12.12 -4.80
N ASP A 82 3.97 13.24 -5.05
CA ASP A 82 4.30 14.16 -6.15
C ASP A 82 5.73 14.69 -6.13
N ASN A 83 6.32 14.83 -4.94
CA ASN A 83 7.68 15.35 -4.80
C ASN A 83 8.77 14.29 -4.89
N ILE A 84 8.41 13.05 -5.20
CA ILE A 84 9.34 11.93 -5.27
C ILE A 84 9.54 11.53 -6.74
N ALA A 85 10.80 11.33 -7.14
CA ALA A 85 11.13 10.86 -8.48
C ALA A 85 10.53 9.48 -8.75
N TYR A 86 10.05 9.26 -9.97
CA TYR A 86 9.45 7.98 -10.34
C TYR A 86 10.49 6.86 -10.34
N PRO A 87 10.30 5.81 -9.50
CA PRO A 87 11.17 4.63 -9.57
C PRO A 87 11.07 3.93 -10.94
N PRO A 88 12.08 3.14 -11.33
CA PRO A 88 12.09 2.48 -12.64
C PRO A 88 10.85 1.63 -12.94
N SER A 89 10.33 0.90 -11.94
CA SER A 89 9.11 0.10 -12.11
C SER A 89 7.90 0.96 -12.49
N LEU A 90 7.73 2.11 -11.84
CA LEU A 90 6.65 3.03 -12.16
C LEU A 90 6.83 3.64 -13.55
N GLN A 91 8.06 4.01 -13.91
CA GLN A 91 8.37 4.50 -15.25
C GLN A 91 7.97 3.48 -16.32
N ASN A 92 8.27 2.21 -16.07
CA ASN A 92 7.92 1.13 -17.00
C ASN A 92 6.41 0.94 -17.13
N ILE A 93 5.67 1.07 -16.04
CA ILE A 93 4.20 1.01 -16.08
C ILE A 93 3.65 2.14 -16.95
N PHE A 94 4.13 3.34 -16.77
CA PHE A 94 3.70 4.49 -17.56
C PHE A 94 4.05 4.34 -19.05
N LYS A 95 5.24 3.82 -19.35
CA LYS A 95 5.63 3.53 -20.74
C LYS A 95 4.68 2.53 -21.37
N GLU A 96 4.30 1.48 -20.66
CA GLU A 96 3.39 0.46 -21.18
C GLU A 96 1.98 1.01 -21.40
N ILE A 97 1.48 1.83 -20.51
CA ILE A 97 0.18 2.50 -20.66
C ILE A 97 0.20 3.36 -21.94
N LYS A 98 1.26 4.12 -22.15
CA LYS A 98 1.42 4.95 -23.36
C LYS A 98 1.45 4.10 -24.60
N ARG A 99 2.24 3.02 -24.59
CA ARG A 99 2.38 2.10 -25.72
C ARG A 99 1.05 1.43 -26.08
N ASP A 100 0.33 0.95 -25.06
CA ASP A 100 -0.89 0.17 -25.24
C ASP A 100 -2.11 1.03 -25.57
N LEU A 101 -2.30 2.11 -24.82
CA LEU A 101 -3.52 2.93 -24.89
C LEU A 101 -3.32 4.29 -25.54
N GLY A 102 -2.08 4.69 -25.80
CA GLY A 102 -1.78 6.02 -26.36
C GLY A 102 -2.07 7.17 -25.41
N ILE A 103 -2.19 6.88 -24.11
CA ILE A 103 -2.56 7.86 -23.06
C ILE A 103 -1.28 8.37 -22.40
N ASP A 104 -1.16 9.70 -22.24
CA ASP A 104 -0.06 10.30 -21.50
C ASP A 104 -0.31 10.19 -19.98
N ILE A 105 0.82 10.24 -19.22
CA ILE A 105 0.78 10.19 -17.77
C ILE A 105 0.00 11.39 -17.23
N PRO A 106 -0.92 11.20 -16.26
CA PRO A 106 -1.53 12.32 -15.57
C PRO A 106 -0.47 13.15 -14.83
N THR A 107 -0.56 14.45 -14.91
CA THR A 107 0.36 15.37 -14.22
C THR A 107 -0.28 15.93 -12.97
#